data_2dce906aec7398e02dad73525f11ea8a
#
_entry.id   2dce906aec7398e02dad73525f11ea8a
#
_cell.length_a   1.000
_cell.length_b   1.000
_cell.length_c   1.000
_cell.angle_alpha   90.00
_cell.angle_beta   90.00
_cell.angle_gamma   90.00
#
_symmetry.space_group_name_H-M   'P 1'
#
loop_
_entity.id
_entity.type
_entity.pdbx_description
1 polymer ?
#
loop_
_entity_poly.entity_id
_entity_poly.type
_entity_poly.pdbx_seq_one_letter_code
_entity_poly.pdbx_strand_id
1 'polypeptide(L)'
;DLMALPDEGHPMDWPLQASKVLRRAGIGGMAWQGQWFGDPVQGQWGNPANPDWTGLTLEAGPDCSIELSWAGLARTNEARALALVVVDVFVQSWLSRMRQRTQAVAVALAQRAHVHLYWQHDMRNLAQWVGLMADEFGSASPQQLPRLALRLQQQAPLVLARAQKLLAATQASAPAAAPNTLQSARPVLDVVAE
;
A
#
# COMPACT_ATOMS: atom_id res chain seq x y z
N ASP A 1 -12.71 -7.57 -23.40
CA ASP A 1 -11.59 -8.35 -22.90
C ASP A 1 -11.22 -7.86 -21.48
N LEU A 2 -11.34 -8.75 -20.48
CA LEU A 2 -11.00 -8.42 -19.07
C LEU A 2 -9.51 -8.08 -18.90
N MET A 3 -8.65 -8.67 -19.72
CA MET A 3 -7.20 -8.45 -19.68
C MET A 3 -6.77 -7.10 -20.26
N ALA A 4 -7.65 -6.45 -21.03
CA ALA A 4 -7.37 -5.15 -21.64
C ALA A 4 -7.81 -3.95 -20.78
N LEU A 5 -8.37 -4.20 -19.59
CA LEU A 5 -8.75 -3.14 -18.68
C LEU A 5 -7.50 -2.51 -18.04
N PRO A 6 -7.46 -1.18 -17.89
CA PRO A 6 -6.29 -0.49 -17.35
C PRO A 6 -5.96 -0.99 -15.93
N ASP A 7 -4.68 -1.16 -15.68
CA ASP A 7 -4.14 -1.59 -14.38
C ASP A 7 -4.00 -0.42 -13.39
N GLU A 8 -4.30 0.79 -13.87
CA GLU A 8 -4.22 2.04 -13.13
C GLU A 8 -5.53 2.26 -12.37
N GLY A 9 -5.49 2.15 -11.05
CA GLY A 9 -6.64 2.42 -10.20
C GLY A 9 -6.60 1.67 -8.87
N HIS A 10 -7.56 1.99 -8.02
CA HIS A 10 -7.72 1.27 -6.76
C HIS A 10 -8.27 -0.14 -7.07
N PRO A 11 -7.73 -1.22 -6.46
CA PRO A 11 -8.22 -2.58 -6.73
C PRO A 11 -9.72 -2.77 -6.49
N MET A 12 -10.32 -1.96 -5.61
CA MET A 12 -11.75 -2.00 -5.30
C MET A 12 -12.64 -1.41 -6.41
N ASP A 13 -12.08 -0.66 -7.37
CA ASP A 13 -12.80 -0.15 -8.53
C ASP A 13 -12.90 -1.17 -9.66
N TRP A 14 -12.14 -2.26 -9.55
CA TRP A 14 -12.08 -3.30 -10.58
C TRP A 14 -13.43 -3.92 -10.94
N PRO A 15 -14.33 -4.25 -9.99
CA PRO A 15 -15.66 -4.77 -10.33
C PRO A 15 -16.51 -3.78 -11.13
N LEU A 16 -16.37 -2.47 -10.88
CA LEU A 16 -17.07 -1.44 -11.64
C LEU A 16 -16.51 -1.32 -13.06
N GLN A 17 -15.18 -1.33 -13.21
CA GLN A 17 -14.53 -1.29 -14.51
C GLN A 17 -14.86 -2.51 -15.36
N ALA A 18 -14.92 -3.70 -14.75
CA ALA A 18 -15.28 -4.95 -15.41
C ALA A 18 -16.79 -5.08 -15.73
N SER A 19 -17.65 -4.23 -15.17
CA SER A 19 -19.11 -4.35 -15.24
C SER A 19 -19.66 -4.53 -16.66
N LYS A 20 -19.11 -3.80 -17.65
CA LYS A 20 -19.54 -3.90 -19.06
C LYS A 20 -19.24 -5.29 -19.65
N VAL A 21 -18.08 -5.86 -19.33
CA VAL A 21 -17.66 -7.18 -19.82
C VAL A 21 -18.49 -8.27 -19.15
N LEU A 22 -18.67 -8.18 -17.84
CA LEU A 22 -19.45 -9.12 -17.05
C LEU A 22 -20.93 -9.13 -17.47
N ARG A 23 -21.53 -7.98 -17.76
CA ARG A 23 -22.91 -7.90 -18.29
C ARG A 23 -23.05 -8.58 -19.64
N ARG A 24 -22.07 -8.44 -20.54
CA ARG A 24 -22.06 -9.13 -21.85
C ARG A 24 -21.94 -10.64 -21.68
N ALA A 25 -21.32 -11.10 -20.62
CA ALA A 25 -21.22 -12.52 -20.27
C ALA A 25 -22.48 -13.08 -19.56
N GLY A 26 -23.51 -12.25 -19.34
CA GLY A 26 -24.76 -12.68 -18.72
C GLY A 26 -24.81 -12.50 -17.19
N ILE A 27 -23.95 -11.68 -16.62
CA ILE A 27 -24.02 -11.30 -15.20
C ILE A 27 -24.93 -10.09 -15.04
N GLY A 28 -25.98 -10.23 -14.25
CA GLY A 28 -27.01 -9.19 -14.05
C GLY A 28 -26.66 -8.16 -12.99
N GLY A 29 -25.84 -8.56 -12.04
CA GLY A 29 -25.41 -7.69 -10.95
C GLY A 29 -24.28 -8.31 -10.14
N MET A 30 -23.57 -7.46 -9.41
CA MET A 30 -22.50 -7.85 -8.52
C MET A 30 -22.47 -6.88 -7.34
N ALA A 31 -22.23 -7.41 -6.13
CA ALA A 31 -22.01 -6.65 -4.93
C ALA A 31 -20.78 -7.20 -4.21
N TRP A 32 -20.04 -6.32 -3.56
CA TRP A 32 -18.89 -6.69 -2.75
C TRP A 32 -18.84 -5.83 -1.50
N GLN A 33 -18.39 -6.44 -0.41
CA GLN A 33 -18.16 -5.77 0.86
C GLN A 33 -17.00 -6.45 1.59
N GLY A 34 -16.27 -5.71 2.42
CA GLY A 34 -15.19 -6.29 3.20
C GLY A 34 -14.25 -5.26 3.77
N GLN A 35 -12.99 -5.67 3.92
CA GLN A 35 -11.92 -4.82 4.44
C GLN A 35 -10.73 -4.81 3.48
N TRP A 36 -10.13 -3.63 3.32
CA TRP A 36 -8.93 -3.41 2.55
C TRP A 36 -7.93 -2.59 3.38
N PHE A 37 -6.87 -3.26 3.88
CA PHE A 37 -5.93 -2.71 4.86
C PHE A 37 -6.60 -2.15 6.13
N GLY A 38 -7.66 -2.82 6.60
CA GLY A 38 -8.42 -2.41 7.78
C GLY A 38 -9.53 -1.40 7.51
N ASP A 39 -9.54 -0.74 6.36
CA ASP A 39 -10.61 0.17 5.97
C ASP A 39 -11.80 -0.60 5.38
N PRO A 40 -13.05 -0.27 5.77
CA PRO A 40 -14.22 -0.89 5.21
C PRO A 40 -14.41 -0.47 3.75
N VAL A 41 -14.65 -1.45 2.88
CA VAL A 41 -14.91 -1.23 1.45
C VAL A 41 -16.19 -1.92 1.04
N GLN A 42 -16.97 -1.25 0.20
CA GLN A 42 -18.20 -1.81 -0.36
C GLN A 42 -18.50 -1.22 -1.73
N GLY A 43 -19.22 -1.97 -2.54
CA GLY A 43 -19.70 -1.48 -3.83
C GLY A 43 -20.70 -2.44 -4.44
N GLN A 44 -21.42 -1.95 -5.43
CA GLN A 44 -22.40 -2.76 -6.19
C GLN A 44 -22.67 -2.17 -7.56
N TRP A 45 -23.12 -3.02 -8.47
CA TRP A 45 -23.71 -2.62 -9.74
C TRP A 45 -24.77 -3.65 -10.17
N GLY A 46 -25.73 -3.24 -10.99
CA GLY A 46 -26.84 -4.09 -11.45
C GLY A 46 -28.05 -4.00 -10.53
N ASN A 47 -28.98 -4.95 -10.66
CA ASN A 47 -30.22 -4.95 -9.88
C ASN A 47 -30.09 -5.85 -8.65
N PRO A 48 -30.09 -5.30 -7.43
CA PRO A 48 -29.99 -6.06 -6.18
C PRO A 48 -31.26 -6.91 -5.88
N ALA A 49 -32.37 -6.70 -6.57
CA ALA A 49 -33.63 -7.39 -6.31
C ALA A 49 -33.72 -8.80 -6.92
N ASN A 50 -32.64 -9.34 -7.50
CA ASN A 50 -32.63 -10.69 -8.04
C ASN A 50 -32.40 -11.70 -6.89
N PRO A 51 -33.28 -12.71 -6.68
CA PRO A 51 -33.15 -13.64 -5.54
C PRO A 51 -32.00 -14.66 -5.67
N ASP A 52 -31.42 -14.84 -6.86
CA ASP A 52 -30.42 -15.88 -7.13
C ASP A 52 -28.96 -15.35 -7.03
N TRP A 53 -28.59 -14.81 -5.88
CA TRP A 53 -27.22 -14.38 -5.63
C TRP A 53 -26.34 -15.57 -5.20
N THR A 54 -25.16 -15.68 -5.82
CA THR A 54 -24.11 -16.62 -5.42
C THR A 54 -23.01 -15.83 -4.74
N GLY A 55 -22.56 -16.27 -3.57
CA GLY A 55 -21.52 -15.62 -2.80
C GLY A 55 -20.18 -16.37 -2.78
N LEU A 56 -19.08 -15.64 -2.65
CA LEU A 56 -17.72 -16.13 -2.50
C LEU A 56 -16.91 -15.17 -1.63
N THR A 57 -16.09 -15.70 -0.73
CA THR A 57 -15.13 -14.89 0.04
C THR A 57 -13.76 -14.93 -0.63
N LEU A 58 -13.15 -13.76 -0.83
CA LEU A 58 -11.83 -13.57 -1.41
C LEU A 58 -10.88 -13.11 -0.31
N GLU A 59 -9.79 -13.83 -0.12
CA GLU A 59 -8.74 -13.48 0.83
C GLU A 59 -7.45 -13.13 0.08
N ALA A 60 -7.00 -11.88 0.21
CA ALA A 60 -5.78 -11.38 -0.42
C ALA A 60 -4.64 -11.15 0.57
N GLY A 61 -4.91 -11.27 1.87
CA GLY A 61 -3.95 -11.09 2.96
C GLY A 61 -4.67 -11.00 4.31
N PRO A 62 -3.95 -10.88 5.43
CA PRO A 62 -4.54 -10.91 6.78
C PRO A 62 -5.57 -9.80 7.02
N ASP A 63 -5.37 -8.60 6.43
CA ASP A 63 -6.27 -7.44 6.59
C ASP A 63 -7.04 -7.12 5.31
N CYS A 64 -7.16 -8.09 4.38
CA CYS A 64 -7.76 -7.92 3.07
C CYS A 64 -8.67 -9.09 2.75
N SER A 65 -9.94 -8.99 3.18
CA SER A 65 -10.99 -9.99 2.95
C SER A 65 -12.21 -9.31 2.32
N ILE A 66 -12.70 -9.86 1.21
CA ILE A 66 -13.82 -9.34 0.44
C ILE A 66 -14.88 -10.44 0.25
N GLU A 67 -16.08 -10.18 0.67
CA GLU A 67 -17.26 -10.97 0.32
C GLU A 67 -17.80 -10.46 -1.03
N LEU A 68 -17.79 -11.32 -2.02
CA LEU A 68 -18.29 -11.09 -3.36
C LEU A 68 -19.57 -11.86 -3.58
N SER A 69 -20.62 -11.22 -4.07
CA SER A 69 -21.82 -11.87 -4.52
C SER A 69 -22.23 -11.39 -5.92
N TRP A 70 -22.79 -12.28 -6.72
CA TRP A 70 -23.25 -11.99 -8.08
C TRP A 70 -24.54 -12.75 -8.43
N ALA A 71 -25.29 -12.20 -9.37
CA ALA A 71 -26.48 -12.78 -9.92
C ALA A 71 -26.38 -12.96 -11.44
N GLY A 72 -26.70 -14.14 -11.94
CA GLY A 72 -26.73 -14.44 -13.37
C GLY A 72 -28.05 -14.10 -14.03
N LEU A 73 -28.02 -13.66 -15.30
CA LEU A 73 -29.20 -13.49 -16.18
C LEU A 73 -29.34 -14.62 -17.20
N ALA A 74 -28.41 -15.57 -17.22
CA ALA A 74 -28.37 -16.62 -18.22
C ALA A 74 -29.55 -17.60 -18.05
N ARG A 75 -30.36 -17.76 -19.12
CA ARG A 75 -31.55 -18.62 -19.14
C ARG A 75 -31.27 -20.04 -19.63
N THR A 76 -30.14 -20.26 -20.34
CA THR A 76 -29.75 -21.57 -20.84
C THR A 76 -28.58 -22.15 -20.04
N ASN A 77 -28.47 -23.46 -19.95
CA ASN A 77 -27.37 -24.12 -19.23
C ASN A 77 -26.00 -23.77 -19.82
N GLU A 78 -25.88 -23.65 -21.12
CA GLU A 78 -24.63 -23.29 -21.81
C GLU A 78 -24.20 -21.85 -21.49
N ALA A 79 -25.14 -20.89 -21.55
CA ALA A 79 -24.88 -19.50 -21.21
C ALA A 79 -24.52 -19.35 -19.71
N ARG A 80 -25.14 -20.14 -18.84
CA ARG A 80 -24.82 -20.18 -17.41
C ARG A 80 -23.42 -20.72 -17.16
N ALA A 81 -23.03 -21.80 -17.86
CA ALA A 81 -21.67 -22.33 -17.75
C ALA A 81 -20.61 -21.34 -18.22
N LEU A 82 -20.86 -20.65 -19.33
CA LEU A 82 -19.98 -19.59 -19.82
C LEU A 82 -19.88 -18.43 -18.82
N ALA A 83 -20.99 -17.98 -18.25
CA ALA A 83 -21.02 -16.92 -17.25
C ALA A 83 -20.20 -17.29 -16.01
N LEU A 84 -20.27 -18.53 -15.53
CA LEU A 84 -19.47 -19.00 -14.40
C LEU A 84 -17.97 -19.00 -14.71
N VAL A 85 -17.55 -19.41 -15.90
CA VAL A 85 -16.15 -19.34 -16.33
C VAL A 85 -15.66 -17.90 -16.37
N VAL A 86 -16.48 -16.98 -16.88
CA VAL A 86 -16.12 -15.55 -16.91
C VAL A 86 -16.01 -14.96 -15.51
N VAL A 87 -16.90 -15.33 -14.58
CA VAL A 87 -16.81 -14.94 -13.18
C VAL A 87 -15.55 -15.49 -12.53
N ASP A 88 -15.21 -16.76 -12.77
CA ASP A 88 -13.98 -17.34 -12.22
C ASP A 88 -12.73 -16.62 -12.72
N VAL A 89 -12.62 -16.37 -14.02
CA VAL A 89 -11.50 -15.58 -14.59
C VAL A 89 -11.45 -14.18 -14.00
N PHE A 90 -12.61 -13.53 -13.82
CA PHE A 90 -12.68 -12.21 -13.17
C PHE A 90 -12.17 -12.28 -11.73
N VAL A 91 -12.65 -13.24 -10.94
CA VAL A 91 -12.28 -13.44 -9.52
C VAL A 91 -10.77 -13.67 -9.40
N GLN A 92 -10.20 -14.57 -10.21
CA GLN A 92 -8.76 -14.85 -10.20
C GLN A 92 -7.92 -13.61 -10.57
N SER A 93 -8.37 -12.87 -11.59
CA SER A 93 -7.72 -11.64 -12.01
C SER A 93 -7.78 -10.57 -10.92
N TRP A 94 -8.92 -10.39 -10.26
CA TRP A 94 -9.08 -9.43 -9.17
C TRP A 94 -8.25 -9.81 -7.95
N LEU A 95 -8.30 -11.08 -7.53
CA LEU A 95 -7.50 -11.60 -6.43
C LEU A 95 -5.99 -11.46 -6.68
N SER A 96 -5.53 -11.71 -7.91
CA SER A 96 -4.13 -11.49 -8.30
C SER A 96 -3.71 -10.03 -8.12
N ARG A 97 -4.54 -9.07 -8.56
CA ARG A 97 -4.28 -7.62 -8.40
C ARG A 97 -4.25 -7.20 -6.94
N MET A 98 -5.20 -7.70 -6.14
CA MET A 98 -5.20 -7.46 -4.70
C MET A 98 -3.92 -7.97 -4.04
N ARG A 99 -3.50 -9.21 -4.35
CA ARG A 99 -2.27 -9.81 -3.81
C ARG A 99 -1.01 -9.04 -4.23
N GLN A 100 -0.93 -8.60 -5.47
CA GLN A 100 0.19 -7.78 -5.94
C GLN A 100 0.30 -6.46 -5.15
N ARG A 101 -0.82 -5.80 -4.90
CA ARG A 101 -0.84 -4.56 -4.09
C ARG A 101 -0.47 -4.80 -2.64
N THR A 102 -0.99 -5.85 -2.00
CA THR A 102 -0.61 -6.21 -0.62
C THR A 102 0.88 -6.53 -0.51
N GLN A 103 1.43 -7.28 -1.48
CA GLN A 103 2.86 -7.57 -1.54
C GLN A 103 3.71 -6.30 -1.74
N ALA A 104 3.30 -5.41 -2.64
CA ALA A 104 4.00 -4.15 -2.86
C ALA A 104 4.05 -3.28 -1.60
N VAL A 105 2.93 -3.18 -0.87
CA VAL A 105 2.87 -2.45 0.42
C VAL A 105 3.75 -3.13 1.47
N ALA A 106 3.70 -4.47 1.58
CA ALA A 106 4.53 -5.23 2.52
C ALA A 106 6.03 -5.03 2.25
N VAL A 107 6.46 -5.07 0.98
CA VAL A 107 7.84 -4.81 0.56
C VAL A 107 8.26 -3.38 0.90
N ALA A 108 7.41 -2.39 0.60
CA ALA A 108 7.69 -0.98 0.92
C ALA A 108 7.84 -0.75 2.44
N LEU A 109 6.98 -1.37 3.25
CA LEU A 109 7.07 -1.31 4.72
C LEU A 109 8.33 -2.00 5.24
N ALA A 110 8.70 -3.18 4.69
CA ALA A 110 9.91 -3.88 5.06
C ALA A 110 11.18 -3.07 4.72
N GLN A 111 11.22 -2.43 3.55
CA GLN A 111 12.31 -1.53 3.17
C GLN A 111 12.42 -0.33 4.11
N ARG A 112 11.30 0.28 4.48
CA ARG A 112 11.26 1.38 5.45
C ARG A 112 11.79 0.94 6.82
N ALA A 113 11.35 -0.21 7.31
CA ALA A 113 11.81 -0.77 8.59
C ALA A 113 13.32 -1.03 8.56
N HIS A 114 13.84 -1.55 7.45
CA HIS A 114 15.25 -1.82 7.27
C HIS A 114 16.11 -0.55 7.31
N VAL A 115 15.69 0.49 6.58
CA VAL A 115 16.35 1.81 6.62
C VAL A 115 16.34 2.39 8.04
N HIS A 116 15.22 2.25 8.76
CA HIS A 116 15.12 2.74 10.13
C HIS A 116 16.07 2.04 11.10
N LEU A 117 16.24 0.71 10.97
CA LEU A 117 17.18 -0.06 11.80
C LEU A 117 18.63 0.36 11.54
N TYR A 118 19.03 0.55 10.27
CA TYR A 118 20.37 1.05 9.94
C TYR A 118 20.61 2.43 10.52
N TRP A 119 19.60 3.32 10.39
CA TRP A 119 19.69 4.67 10.94
C TRP A 119 19.87 4.66 12.47
N GLN A 120 19.09 3.85 13.19
CA GLN A 120 19.24 3.72 14.65
C GLN A 120 20.62 3.19 15.05
N HIS A 121 21.12 2.17 14.36
CA HIS A 121 22.46 1.62 14.61
C HIS A 121 23.55 2.66 14.41
N ASP A 122 23.50 3.37 13.30
CA ASP A 122 24.53 4.36 12.96
C ASP A 122 24.46 5.61 13.88
N MET A 123 23.26 6.06 14.26
CA MET A 123 23.09 7.11 15.26
C MET A 123 23.62 6.72 16.63
N ARG A 124 23.39 5.46 17.04
CA ARG A 124 23.97 4.95 18.30
C ARG A 124 25.49 4.96 18.25
N ASN A 125 26.09 4.54 17.15
CA ASN A 125 27.55 4.55 16.98
C ASN A 125 28.13 5.96 17.00
N LEU A 126 27.44 6.94 16.37
CA LEU A 126 27.83 8.36 16.44
C LEU A 126 27.75 8.90 17.86
N ALA A 127 26.66 8.63 18.58
CA ALA A 127 26.49 9.06 19.96
C ALA A 127 27.56 8.46 20.88
N GLN A 128 27.88 7.15 20.72
CA GLN A 128 28.94 6.49 21.46
C GLN A 128 30.32 7.12 21.18
N TRP A 129 30.61 7.40 19.91
CA TRP A 129 31.86 8.04 19.54
C TRP A 129 31.98 9.45 20.17
N VAL A 130 30.92 10.26 20.13
CA VAL A 130 30.90 11.58 20.76
C VAL A 130 31.09 11.46 22.28
N GLY A 131 30.40 10.52 22.92
CA GLY A 131 30.55 10.25 24.36
C GLY A 131 31.97 9.86 24.73
N LEU A 132 32.60 8.92 24.01
CA LEU A 132 34.00 8.53 24.24
C LEU A 132 34.96 9.70 24.07
N MET A 133 34.78 10.53 23.05
CA MET A 133 35.60 11.72 22.86
C MET A 133 35.42 12.70 24.03
N ALA A 134 34.20 12.96 24.47
CA ALA A 134 33.93 13.82 25.58
C ALA A 134 34.59 13.33 26.88
N ASP A 135 34.52 12.02 27.16
CA ASP A 135 35.14 11.39 28.33
C ASP A 135 36.69 11.45 28.27
N GLU A 136 37.26 11.14 27.07
CA GLU A 136 38.72 11.23 26.86
C GLU A 136 39.22 12.68 27.06
N PHE A 137 38.50 13.67 26.53
CA PHE A 137 38.88 15.10 26.74
C PHE A 137 38.65 15.55 28.17
N GLY A 138 37.57 15.09 28.85
CA GLY A 138 37.27 15.46 30.22
C GLY A 138 38.26 14.90 31.25
N SER A 139 38.89 13.74 30.95
CA SER A 139 39.84 13.06 31.82
C SER A 139 41.31 13.30 31.43
N ALA A 140 41.59 14.03 30.34
CA ALA A 140 42.92 14.19 29.80
C ALA A 140 43.78 15.16 30.62
N SER A 141 45.04 14.79 30.87
CA SER A 141 46.06 15.71 31.39
C SER A 141 46.48 16.73 30.31
N PRO A 142 47.00 17.92 30.70
CA PRO A 142 47.47 18.94 29.75
C PRO A 142 48.48 18.40 28.69
N GLN A 143 49.24 17.38 29.04
CA GLN A 143 50.24 16.77 28.15
C GLN A 143 49.59 15.85 27.10
N GLN A 144 48.40 15.34 27.38
CA GLN A 144 47.65 14.42 26.46
C GLN A 144 46.75 15.18 25.48
N LEU A 145 46.34 16.39 25.78
CA LEU A 145 45.45 17.21 24.97
C LEU A 145 45.90 17.39 23.51
N PRO A 146 47.20 17.64 23.18
CA PRO A 146 47.64 17.77 21.80
C PRO A 146 47.46 16.49 20.98
N ARG A 147 47.65 15.33 21.61
CA ARG A 147 47.48 14.03 20.96
C ARG A 147 46.00 13.74 20.68
N LEU A 148 45.12 14.06 21.61
CA LEU A 148 43.67 13.95 21.46
C LEU A 148 43.15 14.87 20.37
N ALA A 149 43.64 16.13 20.33
CA ALA A 149 43.25 17.08 19.30
C ALA A 149 43.61 16.58 17.88
N LEU A 150 44.83 16.02 17.72
CA LEU A 150 45.27 15.41 16.45
C LEU A 150 44.37 14.22 16.04
N ARG A 151 44.05 13.36 17.01
CA ARG A 151 43.14 12.23 16.77
C ARG A 151 41.73 12.67 16.35
N LEU A 152 41.19 13.69 17.04
CA LEU A 152 39.91 14.28 16.68
C LEU A 152 39.95 14.88 15.28
N GLN A 153 41.01 15.63 14.93
CA GLN A 153 41.17 16.21 13.60
C GLN A 153 41.22 15.17 12.50
N GLN A 154 41.80 13.99 12.75
CA GLN A 154 41.83 12.86 11.78
C GLN A 154 40.50 12.15 11.67
N GLN A 155 39.75 11.99 12.76
CA GLN A 155 38.52 11.21 12.79
C GLN A 155 37.26 12.04 12.46
N ALA A 156 37.23 13.31 12.77
CA ALA A 156 36.08 14.19 12.55
C ALA A 156 35.57 14.19 11.09
N PRO A 157 36.41 14.22 10.05
CA PRO A 157 35.93 14.14 8.66
C PRO A 157 35.18 12.85 8.35
N LEU A 158 35.61 11.70 8.90
CA LEU A 158 34.97 10.41 8.71
C LEU A 158 33.58 10.37 9.38
N VAL A 159 33.50 10.91 10.59
CA VAL A 159 32.27 11.02 11.37
C VAL A 159 31.28 11.95 10.66
N LEU A 160 31.76 13.10 10.18
CA LEU A 160 30.96 14.05 9.44
C LEU A 160 30.41 13.44 8.14
N ALA A 161 31.24 12.75 7.37
CA ALA A 161 30.81 12.09 6.15
C ALA A 161 29.73 11.01 6.43
N ARG A 162 29.86 10.27 7.54
CA ARG A 162 28.87 9.28 7.96
C ARG A 162 27.55 9.94 8.37
N ALA A 163 27.60 11.04 9.13
CA ALA A 163 26.43 11.83 9.51
C ALA A 163 25.71 12.42 8.27
N GLN A 164 26.45 12.96 7.31
CA GLN A 164 25.90 13.45 6.05
C GLN A 164 25.22 12.36 5.22
N LYS A 165 25.82 11.16 5.17
CA LYS A 165 25.20 10.00 4.49
C LYS A 165 23.87 9.60 5.14
N LEU A 166 23.78 9.65 6.47
CA LEU A 166 22.55 9.38 7.21
C LEU A 166 21.46 10.41 6.89
N LEU A 167 21.81 11.69 6.88
CA LEU A 167 20.88 12.77 6.53
C LEU A 167 20.37 12.64 5.09
N ALA A 168 21.23 12.32 4.14
CA ALA A 168 20.85 12.12 2.75
C ALA A 168 19.89 10.91 2.60
N ALA A 169 20.12 9.82 3.34
CA ALA A 169 19.24 8.65 3.32
C ALA A 169 17.84 8.95 3.88
N THR A 170 17.74 9.79 4.91
CA THR A 170 16.44 10.21 5.47
C THR A 170 15.67 11.14 4.53
N GLN A 171 16.35 12.03 3.81
CA GLN A 171 15.73 12.89 2.81
C GLN A 171 15.23 12.14 1.60
N ALA A 172 15.97 11.12 1.12
CA ALA A 172 15.56 10.26 0.01
C ALA A 172 14.38 9.34 0.38
N SER A 173 14.17 9.05 1.67
CA SER A 173 13.07 8.22 2.17
C SER A 173 11.81 9.02 2.54
N ALA A 174 11.87 10.36 2.48
CA ALA A 174 10.67 11.18 2.64
C ALA A 174 9.75 10.95 1.43
N PRO A 175 8.46 10.59 1.63
CA PRO A 175 7.54 10.47 0.52
C PRO A 175 7.49 11.83 -0.19
N ALA A 176 7.71 11.82 -1.51
CA ALA A 176 7.35 12.97 -2.33
C ALA A 176 5.92 13.35 -1.93
N ALA A 177 5.73 14.58 -1.46
CA ALA A 177 4.43 15.06 -1.02
C ALA A 177 3.42 14.70 -2.11
N ALA A 178 2.49 13.78 -1.79
CA ALA A 178 1.40 13.44 -2.69
C ALA A 178 0.72 14.76 -3.05
N PRO A 179 0.48 15.05 -4.33
CA PRO A 179 -0.27 16.24 -4.69
C PRO A 179 -1.60 16.17 -3.93
N ASN A 180 -1.90 17.23 -3.19
CA ASN A 180 -3.10 17.41 -2.38
C ASN A 180 -4.34 17.29 -3.27
N THR A 181 -4.83 16.08 -3.51
CA THR A 181 -6.12 15.81 -4.16
C THR A 181 -7.25 15.64 -3.14
N LEU A 182 -7.14 16.37 -2.01
CA LEU A 182 -8.25 16.54 -1.07
C LEU A 182 -9.03 17.84 -1.35
N GLN A 183 -9.24 18.18 -2.63
CA GLN A 183 -10.20 19.22 -3.01
C GLN A 183 -11.11 18.67 -4.08
N SER A 184 -12.17 18.03 -3.69
CA SER A 184 -13.53 18.10 -4.30
C SER A 184 -14.41 16.94 -3.83
N ALA A 185 -14.71 16.89 -2.54
CA ALA A 185 -15.96 16.30 -2.09
C ALA A 185 -16.90 17.46 -1.75
N ARG A 186 -17.49 18.08 -2.77
CA ARG A 186 -18.72 18.87 -2.60
C ARG A 186 -19.87 17.89 -2.35
N PRO A 187 -20.62 18.02 -1.26
CA PRO A 187 -21.83 17.25 -1.07
C PRO A 187 -22.87 17.76 -2.10
N VAL A 188 -23.33 16.84 -2.95
CA VAL A 188 -24.56 17.04 -3.72
C VAL A 188 -25.72 16.77 -2.75
N LEU A 189 -26.08 17.76 -1.97
CA LEU A 189 -27.33 17.91 -1.28
C LEU A 189 -27.90 19.22 -1.79
N ASP A 190 -28.86 19.10 -2.69
CA ASP A 190 -30.01 19.98 -2.88
C ASP A 190 -30.56 19.79 -4.29
N VAL A 191 -31.57 18.94 -4.44
CA VAL A 191 -32.73 19.12 -5.30
C VAL A 191 -33.76 18.04 -4.91
N VAL A 192 -34.54 18.32 -3.87
CA VAL A 192 -35.93 17.85 -3.76
C VAL A 192 -36.68 18.96 -3.07
N ALA A 193 -37.25 19.86 -3.86
CA ALA A 193 -38.38 20.69 -3.51
C ALA A 193 -38.93 21.30 -4.82
N GLU A 194 -39.86 20.61 -5.44
CA GLU A 194 -41.13 21.09 -6.01
C GLU A 194 -41.80 19.94 -6.77
#